data_e38eeecaa41364748b0abb289ac9c415
#
_entry.id   e38eeecaa41364748b0abb289ac9c415
#
_cell.length_a   1.000
_cell.length_b   1.000
_cell.length_c   1.000
_cell.angle_alpha   90.00
_cell.angle_beta   90.00
_cell.angle_gamma   90.00
#
_symmetry.space_group_name_H-M   'P 1'
#
loop_
_entity.id
_entity.type
_entity.pdbx_description
1 polymer ?
#
loop_
_entity_poly.entity_id
_entity_poly.type
_entity_poly.pdbx_seq_one_letter_code
_entity_poly.pdbx_strand_id
1 'polypeptide(L)'
;MKNRIILPERLQYAAYEAAFDGENEAGAWLLLSRVETSRGYNLIVREVIPLEPPEIVIASPGMLRVRTEGFVRLMKRAERENATLGFLHGHPGGYDRFSVMDDENESNLWLALRKRFGDTHPLGSLLALPNGTWRGRVWAGSGHPISVPVRVNGAHNKLHDCAVLGETEQAHLSRQALLFGAVFNQQLASLRIVVVGAGGTGSPLCLMLARSGVRHLTVIDPDYIEDTNVHRNYIATMNNVGEAKAEQAKAEIDRLGLGVHCEPYIAHVSDEVCREALKKADVVICATDDHAGRVFLNRFAYCYETLVIDMGLAADIAEDGSIADITGRVTRLHPGAPCLICRKVINLRKAREEHLRRTDPDAYASQAAEGYVIDQGDPEPAFIAMTTSVATMAHEELVQCFSQYRGAQNAPAQRLRRFIQLEDRRSGGKPDSDCPVCGTGKLWSRGDMDPFLDQVN
;
A
#
# COMPACT_ATOMS: atom_id res chain seq x y z
N MET A 1 -0.56 12.12 -11.41
CA MET A 1 -0.62 10.95 -12.29
C MET A 1 -1.98 10.31 -12.12
N LYS A 2 -2.60 9.85 -13.20
CA LYS A 2 -4.00 9.40 -13.16
C LYS A 2 -4.15 7.88 -13.01
N ASN A 3 -3.22 7.10 -13.57
CA ASN A 3 -3.25 5.63 -13.59
C ASN A 3 -1.92 5.07 -13.14
N ARG A 4 -1.87 3.81 -12.69
CA ARG A 4 -0.65 3.05 -12.42
C ARG A 4 -0.87 1.55 -12.61
N ILE A 5 0.22 0.79 -12.81
CA ILE A 5 0.19 -0.66 -12.79
C ILE A 5 0.94 -1.12 -11.53
N ILE A 6 0.33 -2.02 -10.78
CA ILE A 6 0.93 -2.66 -9.60
C ILE A 6 1.30 -4.08 -10.00
N LEU A 7 2.60 -4.37 -9.97
CA LEU A 7 3.15 -5.71 -10.17
C LEU A 7 3.54 -6.26 -8.78
N PRO A 8 2.78 -7.21 -8.22
CA PRO A 8 3.18 -7.82 -6.96
C PRO A 8 4.56 -8.48 -7.08
N GLU A 9 5.45 -8.25 -6.11
CA GLU A 9 6.82 -8.80 -6.12
C GLU A 9 6.84 -10.32 -6.33
N ARG A 10 5.86 -11.04 -5.74
CA ARG A 10 5.71 -12.50 -5.92
C ARG A 10 5.52 -12.95 -7.37
N LEU A 11 5.05 -12.05 -8.25
CA LEU A 11 4.86 -12.32 -9.69
C LEU A 11 5.99 -11.75 -10.54
N GLN A 12 6.88 -10.93 -9.96
CA GLN A 12 7.92 -10.23 -10.71
C GLN A 12 8.86 -11.20 -11.43
N TYR A 13 9.27 -12.28 -10.77
CA TYR A 13 10.15 -13.28 -11.38
C TYR A 13 9.47 -13.99 -12.55
N ALA A 14 8.25 -14.49 -12.35
CA ALA A 14 7.49 -15.15 -13.40
C ALA A 14 7.20 -14.21 -14.58
N ALA A 15 6.92 -12.93 -14.31
CA ALA A 15 6.74 -11.93 -15.35
C ALA A 15 8.03 -11.65 -16.13
N TYR A 16 9.17 -11.61 -15.44
CA TYR A 16 10.46 -11.42 -16.08
C TYR A 16 10.85 -12.60 -16.98
N GLU A 17 10.73 -13.83 -16.47
CA GLU A 17 10.99 -15.05 -17.24
C GLU A 17 10.10 -15.17 -18.48
N ALA A 18 8.82 -14.79 -18.36
CA ALA A 18 7.87 -14.83 -19.46
C ALA A 18 8.12 -13.76 -20.54
N ALA A 19 8.90 -12.72 -20.22
CA ALA A 19 9.19 -11.62 -21.14
C ALA A 19 10.36 -11.88 -22.08
N PHE A 20 11.18 -12.92 -21.84
CA PHE A 20 12.39 -13.19 -22.59
C PHE A 20 12.50 -14.68 -22.97
N ASP A 21 12.94 -14.96 -24.20
CA ASP A 21 13.32 -16.28 -24.68
C ASP A 21 14.70 -16.19 -25.34
N GLY A 22 15.74 -16.28 -24.50
CA GLY A 22 17.12 -16.05 -24.92
C GLY A 22 17.30 -14.61 -25.42
N GLU A 23 17.69 -14.45 -26.67
CA GLU A 23 17.87 -13.16 -27.34
C GLU A 23 16.57 -12.62 -27.98
N ASN A 24 15.49 -13.43 -28.01
CA ASN A 24 14.23 -13.06 -28.62
C ASN A 24 13.29 -12.41 -27.62
N GLU A 25 12.42 -11.55 -28.13
CA GLU A 25 11.26 -11.06 -27.39
C GLU A 25 10.30 -12.22 -27.11
N ALA A 26 9.83 -12.31 -25.89
CA ALA A 26 8.75 -13.19 -25.48
C ALA A 26 7.68 -12.38 -24.74
N GLY A 27 6.59 -13.01 -24.35
CA GLY A 27 5.52 -12.29 -23.68
C GLY A 27 4.55 -13.18 -22.93
N ALA A 28 3.61 -12.51 -22.29
CA ALA A 28 2.54 -13.14 -21.53
C ALA A 28 1.25 -12.31 -21.60
N TRP A 29 0.13 -13.01 -21.48
CA TRP A 29 -1.12 -12.38 -21.12
C TRP A 29 -1.14 -12.06 -19.63
N LEU A 30 -1.73 -10.94 -19.26
CA LEU A 30 -1.93 -10.55 -17.86
C LEU A 30 -3.42 -10.59 -17.52
N LEU A 31 -3.76 -11.20 -16.40
CA LEU A 31 -5.06 -11.00 -15.77
C LEU A 31 -4.90 -9.93 -14.70
N LEU A 32 -5.71 -8.87 -14.78
CA LEU A 32 -5.56 -7.67 -13.97
C LEU A 32 -6.85 -7.37 -13.21
N SER A 33 -6.73 -7.02 -11.93
CA SER A 33 -7.82 -6.40 -11.18
C SER A 33 -7.82 -4.90 -11.41
N ARG A 34 -9.01 -4.33 -11.51
CA ARG A 34 -9.22 -2.88 -11.62
C ARG A 34 -9.46 -2.28 -10.24
N VAL A 35 -8.92 -1.09 -10.03
CA VAL A 35 -9.22 -0.24 -8.89
C VAL A 35 -9.57 1.14 -9.44
N GLU A 36 -10.84 1.47 -9.38
CA GLU A 36 -11.34 2.75 -9.90
C GLU A 36 -11.11 3.86 -8.88
N THR A 37 -10.60 4.98 -9.37
CA THR A 37 -10.38 6.20 -8.60
C THR A 37 -10.86 7.41 -9.37
N SER A 38 -11.12 8.52 -8.71
CA SER A 38 -11.49 9.79 -9.37
C SER A 38 -10.41 10.30 -10.33
N ARG A 39 -9.22 9.71 -10.34
CA ARG A 39 -8.09 10.08 -11.22
C ARG A 39 -7.82 9.09 -12.35
N GLY A 40 -8.57 7.99 -12.41
CA GLY A 40 -8.43 6.91 -13.38
C GLY A 40 -8.34 5.55 -12.72
N TYR A 41 -7.52 4.64 -13.25
CA TYR A 41 -7.45 3.25 -12.80
C TYR A 41 -6.09 2.92 -12.20
N ASN A 42 -6.08 2.13 -11.12
CA ASN A 42 -4.93 1.30 -10.78
C ASN A 42 -5.22 -0.11 -11.28
N LEU A 43 -4.27 -0.72 -11.97
CA LEU A 43 -4.35 -2.08 -12.47
C LEU A 43 -3.40 -2.96 -11.68
N ILE A 44 -3.92 -4.00 -11.02
CA ILE A 44 -3.13 -4.91 -10.18
C ILE A 44 -2.95 -6.22 -10.93
N VAL A 45 -1.71 -6.63 -11.20
CA VAL A 45 -1.42 -7.93 -11.82
C VAL A 45 -1.80 -9.05 -10.86
N ARG A 46 -2.74 -9.91 -11.26
CA ARG A 46 -3.18 -11.09 -10.50
C ARG A 46 -2.45 -12.34 -10.94
N GLU A 47 -2.25 -12.46 -12.25
CA GLU A 47 -1.68 -13.63 -12.88
C GLU A 47 -0.91 -13.24 -14.12
N VAL A 48 0.20 -13.94 -14.35
CA VAL A 48 1.02 -13.89 -15.55
C VAL A 48 0.83 -15.23 -16.25
N ILE A 49 0.37 -15.21 -17.50
CA ILE A 49 0.05 -16.39 -18.30
C ILE A 49 0.96 -16.34 -19.51
N PRO A 50 2.09 -17.09 -19.52
CA PRO A 50 3.03 -17.10 -20.65
C PRO A 50 2.33 -17.45 -21.97
N LEU A 51 2.79 -16.84 -23.06
CA LEU A 51 2.31 -17.19 -24.40
C LEU A 51 2.65 -18.64 -24.73
N GLU A 52 1.69 -19.36 -25.27
CA GLU A 52 1.93 -20.71 -25.81
C GLU A 52 2.51 -20.64 -27.23
N PRO A 53 3.35 -21.58 -27.67
CA PRO A 53 3.96 -21.58 -29.01
C PRO A 53 2.97 -21.33 -30.14
N PRO A 54 1.75 -21.90 -30.17
CA PRO A 54 0.76 -21.61 -31.23
C PRO A 54 0.26 -20.17 -31.28
N GLU A 55 0.42 -19.41 -30.21
CA GLU A 55 0.00 -18.00 -30.10
C GLU A 55 1.06 -17.04 -30.67
N ILE A 56 2.29 -17.51 -30.83
CA ILE A 56 3.42 -16.72 -31.33
C ILE A 56 3.48 -16.86 -32.87
N VAL A 57 3.39 -15.73 -33.56
CA VAL A 57 3.52 -15.67 -35.02
C VAL A 57 4.98 -15.41 -35.43
N ILE A 58 5.61 -14.45 -34.74
CA ILE A 58 7.02 -14.08 -34.93
C ILE A 58 7.60 -13.79 -33.55
N ALA A 59 8.77 -14.30 -33.26
CA ALA A 59 9.63 -13.93 -32.15
C ALA A 59 11.06 -13.72 -32.63
N SER A 60 11.60 -12.53 -32.41
CA SER A 60 12.97 -12.16 -32.79
C SER A 60 13.53 -11.13 -31.77
N PRO A 61 14.82 -10.76 -31.84
CA PRO A 61 15.37 -9.78 -30.90
C PRO A 61 14.73 -8.39 -30.88
N GLY A 62 13.90 -8.06 -31.86
CA GLY A 62 13.25 -6.73 -31.92
C GLY A 62 11.81 -6.80 -32.45
N MET A 63 11.17 -7.98 -32.37
CA MET A 63 9.79 -8.12 -32.82
C MET A 63 9.12 -9.32 -32.16
N LEU A 64 8.00 -9.06 -31.48
CA LEU A 64 7.05 -10.08 -31.04
C LEU A 64 5.69 -9.83 -31.69
N ARG A 65 5.20 -10.78 -32.50
CA ARG A 65 3.86 -10.74 -33.07
C ARG A 65 3.05 -11.93 -32.57
N VAL A 66 1.85 -11.65 -32.05
CA VAL A 66 1.01 -12.66 -31.42
C VAL A 66 -0.34 -12.81 -32.10
N ARG A 67 -0.92 -14.01 -31.97
CA ARG A 67 -2.32 -14.28 -32.34
C ARG A 67 -3.24 -13.85 -31.21
N THR A 68 -4.43 -13.40 -31.54
CA THR A 68 -5.40 -12.89 -30.56
C THR A 68 -6.31 -13.97 -29.97
N GLU A 69 -6.24 -15.22 -30.45
CA GLU A 69 -7.16 -16.29 -30.02
C GLU A 69 -7.03 -16.64 -28.54
N GLY A 70 -5.80 -16.67 -27.99
CA GLY A 70 -5.56 -16.87 -26.55
C GLY A 70 -6.15 -15.73 -25.71
N PHE A 71 -5.92 -14.50 -26.14
CA PHE A 71 -6.48 -13.32 -25.53
C PHE A 71 -8.02 -13.35 -25.51
N VAL A 72 -8.67 -13.71 -26.62
CA VAL A 72 -10.11 -13.84 -26.70
C VAL A 72 -10.67 -14.92 -25.77
N ARG A 73 -9.94 -16.04 -25.62
CA ARG A 73 -10.32 -17.07 -24.60
C ARG A 73 -10.29 -16.52 -23.19
N LEU A 74 -9.26 -15.74 -22.87
CA LEU A 74 -9.12 -15.12 -21.55
C LEU A 74 -10.17 -14.04 -21.26
N MET A 75 -10.72 -13.38 -22.27
CA MET A 75 -11.82 -12.42 -22.06
C MET A 75 -13.04 -13.04 -21.36
N LYS A 76 -13.38 -14.31 -21.65
CA LYS A 76 -14.49 -14.99 -20.96
C LYS A 76 -14.20 -15.20 -19.47
N ARG A 77 -12.93 -15.45 -19.13
CA ARG A 77 -12.48 -15.56 -17.76
C ARG A 77 -12.51 -14.20 -17.05
N ALA A 78 -11.97 -13.18 -17.71
CA ALA A 78 -11.95 -11.81 -17.19
C ALA A 78 -13.36 -11.29 -16.86
N GLU A 79 -14.34 -11.59 -17.73
CA GLU A 79 -15.73 -11.23 -17.50
C GLU A 79 -16.33 -11.89 -16.25
N ARG A 80 -16.12 -13.20 -16.08
CA ARG A 80 -16.63 -13.93 -14.90
C ARG A 80 -16.00 -13.44 -13.59
N GLU A 81 -14.75 -12.99 -13.64
CA GLU A 81 -13.96 -12.60 -12.49
C GLU A 81 -13.93 -11.08 -12.26
N ASN A 82 -14.77 -10.31 -12.97
CA ASN A 82 -14.78 -8.84 -12.95
C ASN A 82 -13.36 -8.25 -13.07
N ALA A 83 -12.55 -8.81 -13.96
CA ALA A 83 -11.17 -8.45 -14.22
C ALA A 83 -11.00 -7.79 -15.58
N THR A 84 -9.83 -7.25 -15.86
CA THR A 84 -9.39 -6.88 -17.21
C THR A 84 -8.16 -7.66 -17.63
N LEU A 85 -7.77 -7.49 -18.88
CA LEU A 85 -6.60 -8.14 -19.44
C LEU A 85 -5.50 -7.13 -19.71
N GLY A 86 -4.29 -7.65 -19.82
CA GLY A 86 -3.11 -6.90 -20.22
C GLY A 86 -2.17 -7.74 -21.06
N PHE A 87 -1.14 -7.07 -21.54
CA PHE A 87 -0.07 -7.69 -22.32
C PHE A 87 1.29 -7.33 -21.70
N LEU A 88 2.15 -8.33 -21.59
CA LEU A 88 3.51 -8.21 -21.15
C LEU A 88 4.43 -8.69 -22.25
N HIS A 89 5.51 -7.96 -22.56
CA HIS A 89 6.62 -8.44 -23.38
C HIS A 89 7.94 -7.86 -22.90
N GLY A 90 9.04 -8.33 -23.46
CA GLY A 90 10.38 -7.86 -23.12
C GLY A 90 11.15 -7.37 -24.33
N HIS A 91 12.05 -6.41 -24.12
CA HIS A 91 13.01 -5.95 -25.12
C HIS A 91 14.43 -6.41 -24.77
N PRO A 92 14.92 -7.56 -25.29
CA PRO A 92 16.23 -8.10 -24.97
C PRO A 92 17.38 -7.13 -25.29
N GLY A 93 17.22 -6.34 -26.37
CA GLY A 93 18.16 -5.30 -26.75
C GLY A 93 18.22 -4.06 -25.85
N GLY A 94 17.39 -4.00 -24.80
CA GLY A 94 17.38 -2.91 -23.83
C GLY A 94 16.74 -1.61 -24.32
N TYR A 95 16.03 -1.62 -25.46
CA TYR A 95 15.26 -0.45 -25.91
C TYR A 95 14.13 -0.14 -24.91
N ASP A 96 14.21 1.01 -24.25
CA ASP A 96 13.43 1.34 -23.03
C ASP A 96 12.07 2.00 -23.30
N ARG A 97 11.53 1.84 -24.50
CA ARG A 97 10.25 2.39 -24.93
C ARG A 97 9.44 1.36 -25.68
N PHE A 98 8.13 1.51 -25.67
CA PHE A 98 7.25 0.77 -26.56
C PHE A 98 7.53 1.20 -28.02
N SER A 99 7.59 0.23 -28.93
CA SER A 99 7.83 0.42 -30.37
C SER A 99 6.52 0.68 -31.12
N VAL A 100 6.62 1.05 -32.39
CA VAL A 100 5.45 1.16 -33.29
C VAL A 100 4.75 -0.19 -33.47
N MET A 101 5.50 -1.29 -33.48
CA MET A 101 4.94 -2.64 -33.56
C MET A 101 4.12 -2.99 -32.31
N ASP A 102 4.59 -2.58 -31.14
CA ASP A 102 3.84 -2.76 -29.88
C ASP A 102 2.53 -1.96 -29.92
N ASP A 103 2.56 -0.76 -30.50
CA ASP A 103 1.35 0.04 -30.68
C ASP A 103 0.32 -0.68 -31.57
N GLU A 104 0.75 -1.30 -32.66
CA GLU A 104 -0.12 -2.07 -33.56
C GLU A 104 -0.72 -3.30 -32.86
N ASN A 105 0.12 -4.11 -32.19
CA ASN A 105 -0.31 -5.29 -31.45
C ASN A 105 -1.31 -4.94 -30.36
N GLU A 106 -0.97 -4.00 -29.50
CA GLU A 106 -1.79 -3.63 -28.35
C GLU A 106 -3.08 -2.90 -28.75
N SER A 107 -3.04 -2.08 -29.82
CA SER A 107 -4.24 -1.45 -30.38
C SER A 107 -5.27 -2.52 -30.80
N ASN A 108 -4.85 -3.60 -31.45
CA ASN A 108 -5.74 -4.70 -31.83
C ASN A 108 -6.33 -5.42 -30.60
N LEU A 109 -5.52 -5.66 -29.56
CA LEU A 109 -5.96 -6.26 -28.30
C LEU A 109 -6.98 -5.35 -27.59
N TRP A 110 -6.69 -4.05 -27.52
CA TRP A 110 -7.57 -3.08 -26.89
C TRP A 110 -8.90 -2.93 -27.65
N LEU A 111 -8.88 -2.92 -28.99
CA LEU A 111 -10.10 -2.91 -29.80
C LEU A 111 -10.96 -4.15 -29.56
N ALA A 112 -10.35 -5.32 -29.36
CA ALA A 112 -11.08 -6.53 -29.02
C ALA A 112 -11.74 -6.44 -27.62
N LEU A 113 -11.00 -5.92 -26.61
CA LEU A 113 -11.53 -5.64 -25.28
C LEU A 113 -12.70 -4.66 -25.34
N ARG A 114 -12.50 -3.53 -26.02
CA ARG A 114 -13.49 -2.47 -26.17
C ARG A 114 -14.81 -2.96 -26.79
N LYS A 115 -14.73 -3.81 -27.81
CA LYS A 115 -15.90 -4.41 -28.45
C LYS A 115 -16.73 -5.27 -27.49
N ARG A 116 -16.09 -5.90 -26.51
CA ARG A 116 -16.74 -6.78 -25.55
C ARG A 116 -17.23 -6.07 -24.29
N PHE A 117 -16.38 -5.19 -23.73
CA PHE A 117 -16.59 -4.62 -22.39
C PHE A 117 -16.93 -3.11 -22.40
N GLY A 118 -16.90 -2.47 -23.58
CA GLY A 118 -17.19 -1.04 -23.73
C GLY A 118 -15.94 -0.14 -23.70
N ASP A 119 -16.15 1.13 -24.03
CA ASP A 119 -15.10 2.11 -24.33
C ASP A 119 -14.23 2.49 -23.15
N THR A 120 -14.74 2.33 -21.94
CA THR A 120 -14.03 2.71 -20.70
C THR A 120 -13.17 1.59 -20.14
N HIS A 121 -13.25 0.37 -20.72
CA HIS A 121 -12.52 -0.79 -20.19
C HIS A 121 -11.02 -0.69 -20.52
N PRO A 122 -10.11 -0.66 -19.52
CA PRO A 122 -8.69 -0.45 -19.77
C PRO A 122 -7.99 -1.74 -20.23
N LEU A 123 -6.96 -1.60 -21.09
CA LEU A 123 -5.93 -2.61 -21.31
C LEU A 123 -4.64 -2.13 -20.64
N GLY A 124 -4.05 -2.92 -19.77
CA GLY A 124 -2.75 -2.65 -19.18
C GLY A 124 -1.62 -3.28 -19.98
N SER A 125 -0.51 -2.57 -20.16
CA SER A 125 0.67 -3.13 -20.83
C SER A 125 1.92 -2.92 -19.99
N LEU A 126 2.75 -3.97 -19.91
CA LEU A 126 4.05 -3.97 -19.25
C LEU A 126 5.14 -4.32 -20.24
N LEU A 127 6.23 -3.57 -20.19
CA LEU A 127 7.47 -3.84 -20.91
C LEU A 127 8.57 -4.14 -19.89
N ALA A 128 9.21 -5.30 -20.00
CA ALA A 128 10.37 -5.71 -19.23
C ALA A 128 11.68 -5.35 -19.93
N LEU A 129 12.66 -4.88 -19.18
CA LEU A 129 14.00 -4.60 -19.67
C LEU A 129 15.05 -5.51 -18.99
N PRO A 130 16.18 -5.86 -19.66
CA PRO A 130 17.18 -6.77 -19.13
C PRO A 130 17.79 -6.32 -17.79
N ASN A 131 17.80 -5.03 -17.51
CA ASN A 131 18.31 -4.45 -16.26
C ASN A 131 17.29 -4.52 -15.10
N GLY A 132 16.15 -5.20 -15.30
CA GLY A 132 15.06 -5.31 -14.31
C GLY A 132 14.18 -4.08 -14.19
N THR A 133 14.29 -3.12 -15.12
CA THR A 133 13.38 -1.97 -15.20
C THR A 133 12.08 -2.37 -15.87
N TRP A 134 10.98 -1.79 -15.42
CA TRP A 134 9.63 -1.96 -15.98
C TRP A 134 9.12 -0.65 -16.55
N ARG A 135 8.45 -0.72 -17.70
CA ARG A 135 7.67 0.37 -18.28
C ARG A 135 6.21 -0.05 -18.33
N GLY A 136 5.33 0.90 -18.07
CA GLY A 136 3.89 0.64 -18.08
C GLY A 136 3.13 1.64 -18.92
N ARG A 137 2.05 1.17 -19.56
CA ARG A 137 1.07 2.03 -20.22
C ARG A 137 -0.34 1.46 -20.13
N VAL A 138 -1.34 2.31 -20.26
CA VAL A 138 -2.74 1.93 -20.22
C VAL A 138 -3.45 2.50 -21.44
N TRP A 139 -4.18 1.64 -22.13
CA TRP A 139 -5.10 2.01 -23.20
C TRP A 139 -6.50 2.16 -22.60
N ALA A 140 -7.10 3.33 -22.77
CA ALA A 140 -8.47 3.61 -22.33
C ALA A 140 -9.03 4.85 -23.06
N GLY A 141 -10.31 4.88 -23.31
CA GLY A 141 -11.03 6.08 -23.79
C GLY A 141 -10.59 6.58 -25.17
N SER A 142 -9.59 7.45 -25.26
CA SER A 142 -9.19 8.18 -26.46
C SER A 142 -8.55 7.34 -27.58
N GLY A 143 -8.25 6.06 -27.35
CA GLY A 143 -7.60 5.21 -28.34
C GLY A 143 -6.08 5.37 -28.43
N HIS A 144 -5.48 6.15 -27.57
CA HIS A 144 -4.03 6.29 -27.45
C HIS A 144 -3.55 5.80 -26.07
N PRO A 145 -2.42 5.07 -25.99
CA PRO A 145 -1.89 4.63 -24.74
C PRO A 145 -1.32 5.80 -23.93
N ILE A 146 -1.50 5.73 -22.62
CA ILE A 146 -0.94 6.70 -21.69
C ILE A 146 0.12 5.99 -20.86
N SER A 147 1.35 6.49 -20.87
CA SER A 147 2.42 5.99 -20.00
C SER A 147 2.03 6.17 -18.54
N VAL A 148 2.26 5.12 -17.75
CA VAL A 148 1.89 5.09 -16.33
C VAL A 148 3.05 4.52 -15.50
N PRO A 149 3.21 4.95 -14.23
CA PRO A 149 4.20 4.36 -13.35
C PRO A 149 3.88 2.91 -13.04
N VAL A 150 4.94 2.10 -12.92
CA VAL A 150 4.86 0.72 -12.43
C VAL A 150 5.36 0.68 -10.99
N ARG A 151 4.56 0.07 -10.12
CA ARG A 151 4.89 -0.16 -8.71
C ARG A 151 5.12 -1.64 -8.51
N VAL A 152 6.31 -2.03 -8.04
CA VAL A 152 6.54 -3.39 -7.54
C VAL A 152 6.34 -3.33 -6.03
N ASN A 153 5.35 -4.06 -5.52
CA ASN A 153 4.98 -4.06 -4.11
C ASN A 153 5.15 -5.46 -3.49
N GLY A 154 5.81 -5.52 -2.34
CA GLY A 154 6.07 -6.75 -1.62
C GLY A 154 7.04 -6.56 -0.45
N ALA A 155 7.91 -7.53 -0.20
CA ALA A 155 9.00 -7.39 0.76
C ALA A 155 9.96 -6.26 0.35
N HIS A 156 10.15 -6.07 -0.95
CA HIS A 156 10.95 -4.99 -1.56
C HIS A 156 10.06 -4.19 -2.49
N ASN A 157 10.03 -2.88 -2.27
CA ASN A 157 9.20 -2.00 -3.07
C ASN A 157 10.08 -1.25 -4.07
N LYS A 158 9.61 -1.15 -5.33
CA LYS A 158 10.30 -0.41 -6.38
C LYS A 158 9.33 0.48 -7.13
N LEU A 159 9.80 1.67 -7.48
CA LEU A 159 9.07 2.63 -8.29
C LEU A 159 9.77 2.74 -9.66
N HIS A 160 9.05 2.38 -10.71
CA HIS A 160 9.52 2.55 -12.08
C HIS A 160 8.69 3.63 -12.76
N ASP A 161 9.31 4.46 -13.60
CA ASP A 161 8.68 5.60 -14.28
C ASP A 161 8.05 6.62 -13.34
N CYS A 162 8.70 6.89 -12.22
CA CYS A 162 8.41 8.12 -11.51
C CYS A 162 8.77 9.27 -12.45
N ALA A 163 7.76 10.02 -12.91
CA ALA A 163 8.03 11.29 -13.58
C ALA A 163 8.97 12.08 -12.68
N VAL A 164 10.13 12.42 -13.19
CA VAL A 164 11.07 13.31 -12.51
C VAL A 164 10.29 14.60 -12.27
N LEU A 165 9.82 14.78 -11.03
CA LEU A 165 9.23 16.06 -10.63
C LEU A 165 10.38 17.06 -10.84
N GLY A 166 10.14 18.05 -11.69
CA GLY A 166 11.18 18.97 -12.17
C GLY A 166 12.16 19.40 -11.08
N GLU A 167 13.37 19.62 -11.48
CA GLU A 167 14.63 19.74 -10.75
C GLU A 167 14.73 20.83 -9.66
N THR A 168 13.68 21.25 -9.02
CA THR A 168 13.84 22.11 -7.86
C THR A 168 14.35 21.28 -6.68
N GLU A 169 15.66 21.14 -6.63
CA GLU A 169 16.36 20.62 -5.46
C GLU A 169 15.91 21.45 -4.25
N GLN A 170 15.19 20.82 -3.34
CA GLN A 170 14.73 21.52 -2.14
C GLN A 170 15.93 21.69 -1.21
N ALA A 171 16.39 22.91 -1.02
CA ALA A 171 17.58 23.23 -0.22
C ALA A 171 17.54 22.58 1.19
N HIS A 172 16.36 22.47 1.81
CA HIS A 172 16.21 21.84 3.12
C HIS A 172 16.44 20.32 3.11
N LEU A 173 16.39 19.64 1.94
CA LEU A 173 16.66 18.22 1.79
C LEU A 173 18.10 17.90 1.35
N SER A 174 18.97 18.91 1.19
CA SER A 174 20.35 18.73 0.71
C SER A 174 21.15 17.73 1.54
N ARG A 175 21.03 17.77 2.88
CA ARG A 175 21.73 16.84 3.77
C ARG A 175 21.18 15.40 3.66
N GLN A 176 19.87 15.25 3.42
CA GLN A 176 19.25 13.96 3.17
C GLN A 176 19.71 13.40 1.81
N ALA A 177 19.86 14.27 0.79
CA ALA A 177 20.38 13.89 -0.52
C ALA A 177 21.83 13.37 -0.45
N LEU A 178 22.66 13.90 0.46
CA LEU A 178 24.01 13.36 0.70
C LEU A 178 24.01 11.94 1.26
N LEU A 179 22.95 11.56 1.99
CA LEU A 179 22.84 10.24 2.60
C LEU A 179 22.20 9.21 1.66
N PHE A 180 21.11 9.57 0.98
CA PHE A 180 20.29 8.65 0.19
C PHE A 180 20.26 8.95 -1.31
N GLY A 181 20.85 10.06 -1.76
CA GLY A 181 20.80 10.53 -3.13
C GLY A 181 19.55 11.37 -3.46
N ALA A 182 19.65 12.23 -4.47
CA ALA A 182 18.56 13.10 -4.92
C ALA A 182 17.35 12.30 -5.46
N VAL A 183 17.60 11.15 -6.08
CA VAL A 183 16.55 10.26 -6.60
C VAL A 183 15.62 9.77 -5.49
N PHE A 184 16.16 9.46 -4.31
CA PHE A 184 15.35 9.07 -3.15
C PHE A 184 14.41 10.20 -2.71
N ASN A 185 14.87 11.46 -2.68
CA ASN A 185 14.02 12.60 -2.36
C ASN A 185 12.88 12.76 -3.36
N GLN A 186 13.15 12.55 -4.65
CA GLN A 186 12.14 12.59 -5.71
C GLN A 186 11.12 11.44 -5.55
N GLN A 187 11.58 10.25 -5.18
CA GLN A 187 10.72 9.12 -4.89
C GLN A 187 9.77 9.44 -3.73
N LEU A 188 10.29 9.91 -2.59
CA LEU A 188 9.46 10.30 -1.45
C LEU A 188 8.43 11.39 -1.82
N ALA A 189 8.87 12.41 -2.57
CA ALA A 189 7.98 13.47 -3.02
C ALA A 189 6.85 12.99 -3.94
N SER A 190 7.05 11.88 -4.66
CA SER A 190 6.05 11.28 -5.54
C SER A 190 5.01 10.42 -4.82
N LEU A 191 5.33 9.95 -3.61
CA LEU A 191 4.46 9.05 -2.85
C LEU A 191 3.22 9.78 -2.31
N ARG A 192 2.09 9.07 -2.35
CA ARG A 192 0.87 9.41 -1.62
C ARG A 192 0.81 8.54 -0.37
N ILE A 193 0.96 9.17 0.78
CA ILE A 193 0.99 8.46 2.05
C ILE A 193 -0.28 8.78 2.82
N VAL A 194 -0.95 7.74 3.31
CA VAL A 194 -2.08 7.86 4.24
C VAL A 194 -1.60 7.45 5.63
N VAL A 195 -1.78 8.30 6.61
CA VAL A 195 -1.56 8.00 8.03
C VAL A 195 -2.93 7.83 8.70
N VAL A 196 -3.16 6.67 9.28
CA VAL A 196 -4.39 6.35 10.02
C VAL A 196 -4.08 6.39 11.51
N GLY A 197 -4.68 7.35 12.19
CA GLY A 197 -4.40 7.71 13.58
C GLY A 197 -3.38 8.86 13.70
N ALA A 198 -3.78 9.95 14.36
CA ALA A 198 -2.95 11.12 14.66
C ALA A 198 -2.72 11.27 16.19
N GLY A 199 -2.66 10.13 16.89
CA GLY A 199 -2.37 10.04 18.31
C GLY A 199 -0.89 10.17 18.65
N GLY A 200 -0.45 9.56 19.75
CA GLY A 200 0.93 9.66 20.26
C GLY A 200 2.00 9.11 19.31
N THR A 201 1.67 8.13 18.45
CA THR A 201 2.60 7.57 17.45
C THR A 201 2.41 8.22 16.08
N GLY A 202 1.17 8.54 15.68
CA GLY A 202 0.88 9.10 14.36
C GLY A 202 1.26 10.57 14.22
N SER A 203 1.06 11.39 15.25
CA SER A 203 1.37 12.83 15.18
C SER A 203 2.86 13.13 14.94
N PRO A 204 3.84 12.53 15.67
CA PRO A 204 5.24 12.72 15.33
C PRO A 204 5.59 12.19 13.94
N LEU A 205 4.98 11.07 13.53
CA LEU A 205 5.23 10.51 12.19
C LEU A 205 4.78 11.45 11.08
N CYS A 206 3.59 12.09 11.18
CA CYS A 206 3.12 13.06 10.21
C CYS A 206 4.13 14.21 10.00
N LEU A 207 4.68 14.74 11.09
CA LEU A 207 5.69 15.80 11.03
C LEU A 207 7.03 15.31 10.47
N MET A 208 7.45 14.08 10.77
CA MET A 208 8.65 13.47 10.20
C MET A 208 8.51 13.26 8.69
N LEU A 209 7.37 12.74 8.22
CA LEU A 209 7.09 12.56 6.80
C LEU A 209 7.15 13.87 6.02
N ALA A 210 6.49 14.91 6.53
CA ALA A 210 6.52 16.25 5.95
C ALA A 210 7.95 16.78 5.82
N ARG A 211 8.77 16.67 6.87
CA ARG A 211 10.17 17.13 6.92
C ARG A 211 11.09 16.29 6.02
N SER A 212 10.75 15.02 5.76
CA SER A 212 11.52 14.14 4.86
C SER A 212 11.23 14.37 3.37
N GLY A 213 10.32 15.30 3.03
CA GLY A 213 10.04 15.67 1.64
C GLY A 213 8.83 14.97 1.02
N VAL A 214 8.01 14.27 1.81
CA VAL A 214 6.70 13.78 1.35
C VAL A 214 5.82 14.98 0.98
N ARG A 215 5.22 14.96 -0.21
CA ARG A 215 4.39 16.08 -0.70
C ARG A 215 2.90 15.83 -0.65
N HIS A 216 2.49 14.59 -0.57
CA HIS A 216 1.06 14.23 -0.55
C HIS A 216 0.79 13.35 0.67
N LEU A 217 0.17 13.93 1.67
CA LEU A 217 -0.16 13.29 2.92
C LEU A 217 -1.67 13.35 3.15
N THR A 218 -2.25 12.25 3.56
CA THR A 218 -3.63 12.20 4.05
C THR A 218 -3.58 11.72 5.49
N VAL A 219 -4.32 12.38 6.37
CA VAL A 219 -4.42 12.01 7.78
C VAL A 219 -5.88 11.65 8.08
N ILE A 220 -6.10 10.43 8.56
CA ILE A 220 -7.43 9.90 8.91
C ILE A 220 -7.43 9.65 10.41
N ASP A 221 -8.28 10.36 11.14
CA ASP A 221 -8.46 10.18 12.59
C ASP A 221 -9.87 10.68 12.98
N PRO A 222 -10.71 9.85 13.62
CA PRO A 222 -12.07 10.26 14.01
C PRO A 222 -12.11 11.13 15.28
N ASP A 223 -11.02 11.18 16.04
CA ASP A 223 -11.02 11.72 17.39
C ASP A 223 -10.72 13.20 17.46
N TYR A 224 -11.05 13.75 18.63
CA TYR A 224 -10.75 15.11 19.04
C TYR A 224 -9.63 15.11 20.09
N ILE A 225 -8.94 16.23 20.20
CA ILE A 225 -7.86 16.41 21.19
C ILE A 225 -8.48 16.52 22.58
N GLU A 226 -7.97 15.73 23.50
CA GLU A 226 -8.26 15.78 24.92
C GLU A 226 -7.04 16.33 25.68
N ASP A 227 -7.24 16.85 26.88
CA ASP A 227 -6.16 17.32 27.77
C ASP A 227 -5.17 16.19 28.10
N THR A 228 -5.68 14.96 28.26
CA THR A 228 -4.89 13.73 28.46
C THR A 228 -3.98 13.37 27.27
N ASN A 229 -4.18 13.99 26.11
CA ASN A 229 -3.34 13.75 24.92
C ASN A 229 -2.09 14.62 24.89
N VAL A 230 -2.13 15.82 25.53
CA VAL A 230 -1.11 16.86 25.36
C VAL A 230 0.30 16.39 25.73
N HIS A 231 0.44 15.49 26.69
CA HIS A 231 1.73 15.01 27.15
C HIS A 231 2.47 14.09 26.16
N ARG A 232 1.77 13.54 25.12
CA ARG A 232 2.37 12.59 24.17
C ARG A 232 2.06 12.86 22.70
N ASN A 233 1.16 13.77 22.41
CA ASN A 233 0.73 14.09 21.05
C ASN A 233 1.38 15.40 20.59
N TYR A 234 2.11 15.37 19.49
CA TYR A 234 2.90 16.49 18.96
C TYR A 234 2.07 17.64 18.37
N ILE A 235 0.80 17.37 18.07
CA ILE A 235 -0.14 18.38 17.52
C ILE A 235 -1.10 18.91 18.58
N ALA A 236 -1.09 18.32 19.78
CA ALA A 236 -1.97 18.71 20.89
C ALA A 236 -1.31 19.77 21.78
N THR A 237 -2.08 20.76 22.13
CA THR A 237 -1.76 21.82 23.08
C THR A 237 -2.97 22.07 23.97
N MET A 238 -2.79 22.70 25.11
CA MET A 238 -3.94 23.09 25.96
C MET A 238 -4.91 24.07 25.26
N ASN A 239 -4.44 24.75 24.19
CA ASN A 239 -5.25 25.73 23.47
C ASN A 239 -6.13 25.13 22.39
N ASN A 240 -5.85 23.90 21.93
CA ASN A 240 -6.61 23.21 20.88
C ASN A 240 -7.33 21.95 21.38
N VAL A 241 -7.50 21.81 22.70
CA VAL A 241 -8.37 20.78 23.28
C VAL A 241 -9.79 20.96 22.76
N GLY A 242 -10.41 19.87 22.30
CA GLY A 242 -11.72 19.86 21.65
C GLY A 242 -11.69 20.02 20.12
N GLU A 243 -10.53 20.25 19.51
CA GLU A 243 -10.39 20.30 18.06
C GLU A 243 -10.04 18.93 17.46
N ALA A 244 -10.41 18.70 16.20
CA ALA A 244 -10.20 17.40 15.54
C ALA A 244 -8.71 17.12 15.30
N LYS A 245 -8.23 15.93 15.71
CA LYS A 245 -6.82 15.54 15.56
C LYS A 245 -6.33 15.61 14.11
N ALA A 246 -7.14 15.15 13.14
CA ALA A 246 -6.76 15.16 11.72
C ALA A 246 -6.55 16.59 11.19
N GLU A 247 -7.41 17.55 11.60
CA GLU A 247 -7.29 18.95 11.19
C GLU A 247 -6.08 19.62 11.84
N GLN A 248 -5.81 19.32 13.10
CA GLN A 248 -4.64 19.85 13.80
C GLN A 248 -3.34 19.29 13.23
N ALA A 249 -3.32 18.01 12.79
CA ALA A 249 -2.19 17.47 12.06
C ALA A 249 -1.91 18.26 10.76
N LYS A 250 -2.97 18.58 10.00
CA LYS A 250 -2.86 19.43 8.82
C LYS A 250 -2.34 20.82 9.17
N ALA A 251 -2.90 21.47 10.18
CA ALA A 251 -2.50 22.82 10.59
C ALA A 251 -1.00 22.88 10.96
N GLU A 252 -0.49 21.89 11.71
CA GLU A 252 0.92 21.81 12.07
C GLU A 252 1.83 21.52 10.87
N ILE A 253 1.38 20.68 9.92
CA ILE A 253 2.10 20.42 8.67
C ILE A 253 2.17 21.69 7.81
N ASP A 254 1.05 22.41 7.68
CA ASP A 254 1.00 23.67 6.93
C ASP A 254 1.94 24.73 7.55
N ARG A 255 2.02 24.80 8.88
CA ARG A 255 2.90 25.69 9.61
C ARG A 255 4.39 25.46 9.33
N LEU A 256 4.79 24.24 8.90
CA LEU A 256 6.17 23.97 8.48
C LEU A 256 6.57 24.75 7.19
N GLY A 257 5.61 25.17 6.38
CA GLY A 257 5.88 25.91 5.14
C GLY A 257 6.62 25.09 4.06
N LEU A 258 6.57 23.75 4.13
CA LEU A 258 7.32 22.86 3.23
C LEU A 258 6.58 22.50 1.93
N GLY A 259 5.39 23.07 1.69
CA GLY A 259 4.59 22.84 0.48
C GLY A 259 3.98 21.41 0.42
N VAL A 260 3.71 20.82 1.57
CA VAL A 260 3.01 19.53 1.68
C VAL A 260 1.52 19.75 1.47
N HIS A 261 0.93 18.99 0.55
CA HIS A 261 -0.52 18.93 0.41
C HIS A 261 -1.07 17.89 1.39
N CYS A 262 -1.68 18.35 2.48
CA CYS A 262 -2.25 17.51 3.52
C CYS A 262 -3.78 17.54 3.47
N GLU A 263 -4.41 16.37 3.36
CA GLU A 263 -5.87 16.19 3.37
C GLU A 263 -6.29 15.53 4.70
N PRO A 264 -7.07 16.22 5.58
CA PRO A 264 -7.56 15.64 6.82
C PRO A 264 -8.92 14.96 6.60
N TYR A 265 -9.14 13.83 7.27
CA TYR A 265 -10.42 13.13 7.34
C TYR A 265 -10.78 12.88 8.80
N ILE A 266 -11.87 13.49 9.28
CA ILE A 266 -12.44 13.22 10.60
C ILE A 266 -13.40 12.04 10.44
N ALA A 267 -12.85 10.83 10.38
CA ALA A 267 -13.60 9.61 10.06
C ALA A 267 -12.85 8.38 10.53
N HIS A 268 -13.56 7.28 10.75
CA HIS A 268 -12.93 5.99 10.91
C HIS A 268 -12.41 5.48 9.55
N VAL A 269 -11.28 4.76 9.55
CA VAL A 269 -10.60 4.34 8.30
C VAL A 269 -11.47 3.46 7.40
N SER A 270 -12.44 2.73 7.93
CA SER A 270 -13.37 1.90 7.14
C SER A 270 -14.54 2.68 6.55
N ASP A 271 -14.73 3.95 6.90
CA ASP A 271 -15.84 4.74 6.40
C ASP A 271 -15.69 5.05 4.91
N GLU A 272 -16.82 5.19 4.22
CA GLU A 272 -16.85 5.35 2.77
C GLU A 272 -16.06 6.56 2.29
N VAL A 273 -16.07 7.64 3.05
CA VAL A 273 -15.35 8.89 2.73
C VAL A 273 -13.84 8.67 2.62
N CYS A 274 -13.26 7.67 3.30
CA CYS A 274 -11.82 7.35 3.28
C CYS A 274 -11.41 6.49 2.08
N ARG A 275 -12.34 5.82 1.40
CA ARG A 275 -12.06 4.83 0.34
C ARG A 275 -11.23 5.39 -0.79
N GLU A 276 -11.57 6.58 -1.25
CA GLU A 276 -10.87 7.23 -2.37
C GLU A 276 -9.40 7.56 -2.01
N ALA A 277 -9.15 8.03 -0.80
CA ALA A 277 -7.79 8.30 -0.31
C ALA A 277 -6.96 7.01 -0.22
N LEU A 278 -7.55 5.94 0.31
CA LEU A 278 -6.90 4.63 0.43
C LEU A 278 -6.57 4.03 -0.95
N LYS A 279 -7.51 4.04 -1.89
CA LYS A 279 -7.29 3.54 -3.26
C LYS A 279 -6.18 4.29 -3.99
N LYS A 280 -5.98 5.57 -3.69
CA LYS A 280 -4.90 6.39 -4.26
C LYS A 280 -3.57 6.25 -3.54
N ALA A 281 -3.54 5.66 -2.34
CA ALA A 281 -2.34 5.54 -1.53
C ALA A 281 -1.27 4.66 -2.19
N ASP A 282 -0.02 5.08 -2.11
CA ASP A 282 1.16 4.24 -2.37
C ASP A 282 1.58 3.51 -1.09
N VAL A 283 1.37 4.16 0.06
CA VAL A 283 1.68 3.64 1.38
C VAL A 283 0.58 4.04 2.35
N VAL A 284 0.16 3.12 3.20
CA VAL A 284 -0.69 3.40 4.35
C VAL A 284 0.09 3.07 5.63
N ILE A 285 0.13 4.01 6.57
CA ILE A 285 0.74 3.79 7.87
C ILE A 285 -0.36 3.73 8.92
N CYS A 286 -0.48 2.57 9.56
CA CYS A 286 -1.47 2.28 10.58
C CYS A 286 -0.89 2.63 11.95
N ALA A 287 -1.34 3.75 12.52
CA ALA A 287 -0.96 4.30 13.81
C ALA A 287 -2.14 4.33 14.79
N THR A 288 -3.24 3.67 14.46
CA THR A 288 -4.40 3.55 15.34
C THR A 288 -4.18 2.45 16.38
N ASP A 289 -4.76 2.59 17.56
CA ASP A 289 -4.86 1.57 18.60
C ASP A 289 -6.09 0.66 18.42
N ASP A 290 -7.07 1.09 17.64
CA ASP A 290 -8.30 0.39 17.30
C ASP A 290 -8.06 -0.91 16.53
N HIS A 291 -8.59 -2.02 17.05
CA HIS A 291 -8.47 -3.35 16.42
C HIS A 291 -9.34 -3.49 15.17
N ALA A 292 -10.49 -2.83 15.09
CA ALA A 292 -11.38 -2.87 13.93
C ALA A 292 -10.71 -2.21 12.71
N GLY A 293 -10.07 -1.06 12.90
CA GLY A 293 -9.27 -0.39 11.87
C GLY A 293 -8.07 -1.24 11.42
N ARG A 294 -7.39 -1.90 12.36
CA ARG A 294 -6.32 -2.84 12.02
C ARG A 294 -6.81 -4.05 11.22
N VAL A 295 -7.98 -4.63 11.54
CA VAL A 295 -8.59 -5.70 10.72
C VAL A 295 -8.82 -5.24 9.30
N PHE A 296 -9.40 -4.06 9.15
CA PHE A 296 -9.68 -3.47 7.84
C PHE A 296 -8.40 -3.26 7.04
N LEU A 297 -7.38 -2.59 7.60
CA LEU A 297 -6.12 -2.33 6.92
C LEU A 297 -5.29 -3.61 6.66
N ASN A 298 -5.38 -4.59 7.54
CA ASN A 298 -4.77 -5.90 7.36
C ASN A 298 -5.32 -6.61 6.11
N ARG A 299 -6.61 -6.51 5.82
CA ARG A 299 -7.23 -7.04 4.59
C ARG A 299 -6.91 -6.16 3.38
N PHE A 300 -6.98 -4.84 3.54
CA PHE A 300 -6.69 -3.88 2.50
C PHE A 300 -5.30 -4.07 1.88
N ALA A 301 -4.27 -4.30 2.71
CA ALA A 301 -2.90 -4.51 2.26
C ALA A 301 -2.78 -5.61 1.19
N TYR A 302 -3.43 -6.75 1.41
CA TYR A 302 -3.36 -7.90 0.50
C TYR A 302 -4.31 -7.80 -0.68
N CYS A 303 -5.49 -7.23 -0.46
CA CYS A 303 -6.51 -7.07 -1.49
C CYS A 303 -6.09 -6.08 -2.57
N TYR A 304 -5.51 -4.95 -2.15
CA TYR A 304 -5.09 -3.86 -3.04
C TYR A 304 -3.60 -3.84 -3.35
N GLU A 305 -2.83 -4.82 -2.82
CA GLU A 305 -1.37 -4.87 -2.95
C GLU A 305 -0.72 -3.51 -2.61
N THR A 306 -1.22 -2.86 -1.57
CA THR A 306 -0.71 -1.59 -1.08
C THR A 306 0.18 -1.84 0.12
N LEU A 307 1.37 -1.21 0.14
CA LEU A 307 2.25 -1.29 1.30
C LEU A 307 1.55 -0.69 2.53
N VAL A 308 1.29 -1.52 3.53
CA VAL A 308 0.80 -1.08 4.84
C VAL A 308 1.88 -1.32 5.89
N ILE A 309 2.21 -0.27 6.64
CA ILE A 309 3.13 -0.31 7.77
C ILE A 309 2.31 -0.10 9.03
N ASP A 310 2.12 -1.16 9.81
CA ASP A 310 1.42 -1.09 11.09
C ASP A 310 2.42 -0.85 12.22
N MET A 311 2.08 0.03 13.14
CA MET A 311 2.90 0.33 14.31
C MET A 311 2.07 0.36 15.59
N GLY A 312 2.69 0.05 16.72
CA GLY A 312 2.03 0.08 18.02
C GLY A 312 3.02 0.00 19.16
N LEU A 313 2.61 0.51 20.29
CA LEU A 313 3.28 0.40 21.57
C LEU A 313 2.38 -0.45 22.48
N ALA A 314 2.97 -1.40 23.19
CA ALA A 314 2.30 -2.13 24.25
C ALA A 314 3.11 -1.96 25.55
N ALA A 315 2.43 -1.76 26.66
CA ALA A 315 3.04 -1.68 27.99
C ALA A 315 2.23 -2.57 28.95
N ASP A 316 2.92 -3.51 29.57
CA ASP A 316 2.33 -4.41 30.57
C ASP A 316 2.71 -3.92 31.96
N ILE A 317 1.71 -3.72 32.80
CA ILE A 317 1.84 -3.36 34.21
C ILE A 317 1.49 -4.58 35.05
N ALA A 318 2.38 -4.98 35.95
CA ALA A 318 2.16 -6.09 36.87
C ALA A 318 1.13 -5.71 37.95
N GLU A 319 0.59 -6.69 38.66
CA GLU A 319 -0.42 -6.50 39.71
C GLU A 319 0.09 -5.60 40.86
N ASP A 320 1.39 -5.58 41.10
CA ASP A 320 2.03 -4.71 42.10
C ASP A 320 2.27 -3.27 41.62
N GLY A 321 1.84 -2.93 40.39
CA GLY A 321 2.01 -1.62 39.76
C GLY A 321 3.41 -1.41 39.12
N SER A 322 4.29 -2.41 39.15
CA SER A 322 5.58 -2.33 38.47
C SER A 322 5.45 -2.53 36.96
N ILE A 323 6.38 -1.98 36.18
CA ILE A 323 6.42 -2.15 34.74
C ILE A 323 6.96 -3.56 34.42
N ALA A 324 6.14 -4.43 33.86
CA ALA A 324 6.53 -5.79 33.47
C ALA A 324 7.20 -5.84 32.08
N ASP A 325 6.67 -5.16 31.09
CA ASP A 325 7.28 -5.02 29.75
C ASP A 325 6.82 -3.72 29.08
N ILE A 326 7.66 -3.19 28.17
CA ILE A 326 7.31 -2.13 27.23
C ILE A 326 7.90 -2.52 25.89
N THR A 327 7.03 -2.75 24.89
CA THR A 327 7.44 -3.18 23.56
C THR A 327 6.84 -2.31 22.46
N GLY A 328 7.73 -1.70 21.66
CA GLY A 328 7.39 -1.03 20.39
C GLY A 328 7.42 -2.04 19.25
N ARG A 329 6.46 -1.95 18.33
CA ARG A 329 6.33 -2.87 17.20
C ARG A 329 6.07 -2.10 15.91
N VAL A 330 6.76 -2.54 14.83
CA VAL A 330 6.48 -2.12 13.45
C VAL A 330 6.40 -3.35 12.57
N THR A 331 5.32 -3.47 11.81
CA THR A 331 5.04 -4.61 10.92
C THR A 331 4.72 -4.11 9.53
N ARG A 332 5.43 -4.60 8.51
CA ARG A 332 5.12 -4.38 7.09
C ARG A 332 4.25 -5.52 6.58
N LEU A 333 3.09 -5.21 6.03
CA LEU A 333 2.15 -6.19 5.50
C LEU A 333 2.39 -6.38 4.00
N HIS A 334 2.66 -7.60 3.63
CA HIS A 334 2.82 -8.01 2.22
C HIS A 334 2.61 -9.53 2.09
N PRO A 335 2.21 -10.04 0.90
CA PRO A 335 2.17 -11.48 0.64
C PRO A 335 3.52 -12.16 0.92
N GLY A 336 3.47 -13.35 1.53
CA GLY A 336 4.66 -14.10 1.96
C GLY A 336 5.09 -13.87 3.41
N ALA A 337 4.55 -12.86 4.11
CA ALA A 337 4.75 -12.62 5.53
C ALA A 337 3.47 -12.87 6.35
N PRO A 338 3.58 -13.29 7.62
CA PRO A 338 2.43 -13.40 8.50
C PRO A 338 1.72 -12.06 8.67
N CYS A 339 0.40 -12.03 8.55
CA CYS A 339 -0.42 -10.84 8.79
C CYS A 339 -0.60 -10.56 10.29
N LEU A 340 -1.28 -9.46 10.64
CA LEU A 340 -1.49 -9.06 12.04
C LEU A 340 -2.32 -10.07 12.83
N ILE A 341 -3.23 -10.81 12.18
CA ILE A 341 -4.01 -11.89 12.82
C ILE A 341 -3.09 -13.08 13.17
N CYS A 342 -2.27 -13.55 12.21
CA CYS A 342 -1.31 -14.63 12.44
C CYS A 342 -0.26 -14.27 13.50
N ARG A 343 0.08 -13.00 13.63
CA ARG A 343 0.99 -12.47 14.65
C ARG A 343 0.32 -12.21 15.99
N LYS A 344 -0.98 -12.47 16.12
CA LYS A 344 -1.77 -12.21 17.33
C LYS A 344 -1.73 -10.75 17.79
N VAL A 345 -1.54 -9.83 16.86
CA VAL A 345 -1.60 -8.37 17.12
C VAL A 345 -3.04 -7.90 17.21
N ILE A 346 -3.92 -8.50 16.40
CA ILE A 346 -5.34 -8.18 16.38
C ILE A 346 -6.09 -9.15 17.31
N ASN A 347 -6.85 -8.59 18.24
CA ASN A 347 -7.86 -9.30 18.99
C ASN A 347 -9.19 -9.18 18.24
N LEU A 348 -9.62 -10.27 17.59
CA LEU A 348 -10.85 -10.27 16.78
C LEU A 348 -12.12 -10.02 17.60
N ARG A 349 -12.12 -10.36 18.88
CA ARG A 349 -13.25 -10.07 19.78
C ARG A 349 -13.35 -8.57 20.05
N LYS A 350 -12.24 -7.93 20.44
CA LYS A 350 -12.19 -6.49 20.60
C LYS A 350 -12.59 -5.76 19.30
N ALA A 351 -12.04 -6.19 18.17
CA ALA A 351 -12.38 -5.62 16.86
C ALA A 351 -13.89 -5.66 16.57
N ARG A 352 -14.55 -6.77 16.94
CA ARG A 352 -16.00 -6.89 16.80
C ARG A 352 -16.76 -5.97 17.74
N GLU A 353 -16.33 -5.85 19.00
CA GLU A 353 -16.92 -4.99 20.01
C GLU A 353 -16.77 -3.50 19.61
N GLU A 354 -15.60 -3.08 19.14
CA GLU A 354 -15.33 -1.73 18.61
C GLU A 354 -16.20 -1.42 17.39
N HIS A 355 -16.28 -2.36 16.44
CA HIS A 355 -17.14 -2.23 15.25
C HIS A 355 -18.61 -2.06 15.65
N LEU A 356 -19.12 -2.91 16.57
CA LEU A 356 -20.50 -2.84 17.06
C LEU A 356 -20.78 -1.52 17.77
N ARG A 357 -19.88 -1.08 18.65
CA ARG A 357 -20.00 0.20 19.36
C ARG A 357 -20.14 1.37 18.40
N ARG A 358 -19.44 1.33 17.25
CA ARG A 358 -19.46 2.39 16.24
C ARG A 358 -20.69 2.33 15.34
N THR A 359 -21.12 1.12 14.91
CA THR A 359 -22.17 0.92 13.89
C THR A 359 -23.57 0.75 14.49
N ASP A 360 -23.67 0.21 15.69
CA ASP A 360 -24.92 0.00 16.41
C ASP A 360 -24.71 0.14 17.93
N PRO A 361 -24.64 1.42 18.42
CA PRO A 361 -24.41 1.72 19.84
C PRO A 361 -25.46 1.12 20.78
N ASP A 362 -26.70 1.00 20.33
CA ASP A 362 -27.80 0.46 21.16
C ASP A 362 -27.63 -1.06 21.36
N ALA A 363 -27.29 -1.79 20.29
CA ALA A 363 -26.98 -3.20 20.40
C ALA A 363 -25.71 -3.45 21.24
N TYR A 364 -24.70 -2.57 21.15
CA TYR A 364 -23.51 -2.63 22.00
C TYR A 364 -23.87 -2.44 23.46
N ALA A 365 -24.68 -1.42 23.80
CA ALA A 365 -25.12 -1.14 25.17
C ALA A 365 -25.92 -2.33 25.77
N SER A 366 -26.79 -2.96 24.98
CA SER A 366 -27.53 -4.17 25.38
C SER A 366 -26.59 -5.33 25.71
N GLN A 367 -25.62 -5.64 24.83
CA GLN A 367 -24.64 -6.70 25.04
C GLN A 367 -23.71 -6.39 26.24
N ALA A 368 -23.38 -5.14 26.48
CA ALA A 368 -22.59 -4.72 27.64
C ALA A 368 -23.38 -4.96 28.94
N ALA A 369 -24.66 -4.62 28.97
CA ALA A 369 -25.53 -4.85 30.12
C ALA A 369 -25.69 -6.35 30.44
N GLU A 370 -25.64 -7.23 29.44
CA GLU A 370 -25.69 -8.68 29.57
C GLU A 370 -24.33 -9.31 29.92
N GLY A 371 -23.24 -8.52 30.01
CA GLY A 371 -21.90 -9.00 30.36
C GLY A 371 -21.14 -9.65 29.20
N TYR A 372 -21.58 -9.49 27.95
CA TYR A 372 -20.90 -10.03 26.76
C TYR A 372 -19.74 -9.16 26.27
N VAL A 373 -19.62 -7.91 26.71
CA VAL A 373 -18.53 -7.01 26.38
C VAL A 373 -17.47 -7.07 27.49
N ILE A 374 -16.22 -7.32 27.14
CA ILE A 374 -15.12 -7.45 28.12
C ILE A 374 -14.33 -6.14 28.24
N ASP A 375 -14.18 -5.39 27.16
CA ASP A 375 -13.32 -4.22 27.14
C ASP A 375 -14.13 -2.92 27.30
N GLN A 376 -13.95 -2.25 28.43
CA GLN A 376 -14.61 -0.97 28.69
C GLN A 376 -13.81 0.22 28.17
N GLY A 377 -12.69 -0.03 27.44
CA GLY A 377 -11.87 1.03 26.85
C GLY A 377 -10.95 1.71 27.85
N ASP A 378 -10.34 0.95 28.75
CA ASP A 378 -9.33 1.49 29.68
C ASP A 378 -8.18 2.12 28.89
N PRO A 379 -7.71 3.33 29.30
CA PRO A 379 -6.63 4.02 28.61
C PRO A 379 -5.32 3.23 28.66
N GLU A 380 -4.73 2.96 27.50
CA GLU A 380 -3.44 2.29 27.42
C GLU A 380 -2.31 3.20 27.92
N PRO A 381 -1.39 2.69 28.77
CA PRO A 381 -0.24 3.46 29.23
C PRO A 381 0.65 3.90 28.06
N ALA A 382 1.00 5.19 28.02
CA ALA A 382 1.84 5.73 26.98
C ALA A 382 2.78 6.83 27.49
N PHE A 383 3.99 6.90 26.96
CA PHE A 383 4.95 7.93 27.24
C PHE A 383 5.58 8.44 25.93
N ILE A 384 5.77 9.76 25.81
CA ILE A 384 6.15 10.44 24.57
C ILE A 384 7.44 9.87 23.94
N ALA A 385 8.46 9.54 24.73
CA ALA A 385 9.72 9.01 24.20
C ALA A 385 9.53 7.64 23.54
N MET A 386 8.66 6.76 24.09
CA MET A 386 8.38 5.44 23.55
C MET A 386 7.50 5.53 22.28
N THR A 387 6.43 6.34 22.30
CA THR A 387 5.57 6.54 21.14
C THR A 387 6.33 7.16 19.97
N THR A 388 7.20 8.16 20.23
CA THR A 388 8.07 8.77 19.23
C THR A 388 9.09 7.76 18.69
N SER A 389 9.66 6.91 19.55
CA SER A 389 10.59 5.85 19.13
C SER A 389 9.92 4.87 18.17
N VAL A 390 8.66 4.48 18.41
CA VAL A 390 7.89 3.62 17.51
C VAL A 390 7.60 4.32 16.18
N ALA A 391 7.22 5.60 16.20
CA ALA A 391 7.04 6.41 15.01
C ALA A 391 8.32 6.50 14.16
N THR A 392 9.48 6.68 14.82
CA THR A 392 10.79 6.67 14.16
C THR A 392 11.08 5.32 13.51
N MET A 393 10.80 4.20 14.20
CA MET A 393 10.95 2.86 13.61
C MET A 393 10.08 2.67 12.36
N ALA A 394 8.84 3.17 12.36
CA ALA A 394 7.95 3.09 11.18
C ALA A 394 8.48 3.94 10.02
N HIS A 395 8.99 5.13 10.30
CA HIS A 395 9.64 5.98 9.31
C HIS A 395 10.91 5.33 8.72
N GLU A 396 11.74 4.69 9.56
CA GLU A 396 12.91 3.91 9.11
C GLU A 396 12.50 2.76 8.19
N GLU A 397 11.40 2.05 8.46
CA GLU A 397 10.92 0.98 7.58
C GLU A 397 10.41 1.54 6.24
N LEU A 398 9.74 2.69 6.23
CA LEU A 398 9.37 3.39 5.01
C LEU A 398 10.62 3.73 4.17
N VAL A 399 11.64 4.32 4.80
CA VAL A 399 12.92 4.64 4.13
C VAL A 399 13.57 3.37 3.58
N GLN A 400 13.62 2.28 4.36
CA GLN A 400 14.16 1.00 3.93
C GLN A 400 13.44 0.42 2.71
N CYS A 401 12.10 0.56 2.65
CA CYS A 401 11.31 0.04 1.52
C CYS A 401 11.74 0.64 0.18
N PHE A 402 12.15 1.90 0.15
CA PHE A 402 12.46 2.61 -1.09
C PHE A 402 13.96 2.85 -1.33
N SER A 403 14.78 2.99 -0.28
CA SER A 403 16.22 3.20 -0.42
C SER A 403 17.04 1.92 -0.32
N GLN A 404 16.50 0.88 0.35
CA GLN A 404 17.21 -0.37 0.68
C GLN A 404 18.55 -0.13 1.42
N TYR A 405 18.66 0.95 2.21
CA TYR A 405 19.91 1.38 2.83
C TYR A 405 20.54 0.35 3.79
N ARG A 406 19.72 -0.57 4.32
CA ARG A 406 20.20 -1.70 5.15
C ARG A 406 20.54 -2.95 4.31
N GLY A 407 20.42 -2.90 2.97
CA GLY A 407 20.47 -4.04 2.07
C GLY A 407 19.13 -4.80 2.00
N ALA A 408 18.89 -5.48 0.88
CA ALA A 408 17.62 -6.18 0.62
C ALA A 408 17.31 -7.25 1.67
N GLN A 409 18.31 -8.06 2.09
CA GLN A 409 18.14 -9.10 3.11
C GLN A 409 17.87 -8.55 4.52
N ASN A 410 18.05 -7.26 4.75
CA ASN A 410 17.83 -6.60 6.03
C ASN A 410 16.49 -5.85 6.08
N ALA A 411 15.47 -6.41 5.45
CA ALA A 411 14.12 -5.88 5.39
C ALA A 411 13.12 -6.84 6.07
N PRO A 412 13.20 -7.04 7.41
CA PRO A 412 12.30 -7.94 8.11
C PRO A 412 10.85 -7.47 8.01
N ALA A 413 9.91 -8.40 7.92
CA ALA A 413 8.48 -8.05 7.90
C ALA A 413 8.00 -7.47 9.25
N GLN A 414 8.70 -7.75 10.35
CA GLN A 414 8.39 -7.17 11.65
C GLN A 414 9.65 -6.86 12.45
N ARG A 415 9.65 -5.70 13.12
CA ARG A 415 10.63 -5.29 14.13
C ARG A 415 9.93 -5.06 15.46
N LEU A 416 10.62 -5.48 16.53
CA LEU A 416 10.23 -5.24 17.92
C LEU A 416 11.35 -4.49 18.63
N ARG A 417 11.01 -3.43 19.36
CA ARG A 417 11.90 -2.73 20.28
C ARG A 417 11.48 -3.01 21.71
N ARG A 418 12.31 -3.72 22.44
CA ARG A 418 12.09 -4.01 23.85
C ARG A 418 12.81 -2.98 24.69
N PHE A 419 12.04 -2.04 25.26
CA PHE A 419 12.62 -0.88 25.94
C PHE A 419 13.33 -1.25 27.23
N ILE A 420 12.81 -2.20 28.01
CA ILE A 420 13.43 -2.62 29.27
C ILE A 420 14.75 -3.35 29.04
N GLN A 421 14.80 -4.20 28.00
CA GLN A 421 15.98 -5.00 27.68
C GLN A 421 16.97 -4.26 26.78
N LEU A 422 16.65 -3.04 26.33
CA LEU A 422 17.43 -2.25 25.37
C LEU A 422 17.76 -3.04 24.09
N GLU A 423 16.77 -3.75 23.54
CA GLU A 423 16.99 -4.70 22.46
C GLU A 423 16.05 -4.45 21.27
N ASP A 424 16.61 -4.42 20.06
CA ASP A 424 15.85 -4.47 18.81
C ASP A 424 15.87 -5.89 18.25
N ARG A 425 14.68 -6.49 18.04
CA ARG A 425 14.51 -7.83 17.48
C ARG A 425 13.85 -7.80 16.12
N ARG A 426 14.26 -8.73 15.26
CA ARG A 426 13.57 -9.06 14.03
C ARG A 426 12.64 -10.25 14.32
N SER A 427 11.36 -10.08 14.13
CA SER A 427 10.41 -11.19 14.27
C SER A 427 10.24 -11.88 12.92
N GLY A 428 10.57 -13.15 12.87
CA GLY A 428 10.32 -14.04 11.75
C GLY A 428 8.88 -14.56 11.74
N GLY A 429 8.70 -15.73 11.16
CA GLY A 429 7.44 -16.48 11.07
C GLY A 429 7.02 -16.69 9.62
N LYS A 430 6.17 -17.71 9.45
CA LYS A 430 5.52 -18.00 8.17
C LYS A 430 4.02 -17.70 8.29
N PRO A 431 3.36 -17.33 7.19
CA PRO A 431 1.91 -17.26 7.15
C PRO A 431 1.31 -18.62 7.58
N ASP A 432 0.22 -18.57 8.30
CA ASP A 432 -0.62 -19.76 8.47
C ASP A 432 -1.27 -20.07 7.12
N SER A 433 -1.10 -21.31 6.61
CA SER A 433 -1.61 -21.72 5.30
C SER A 433 -3.12 -21.56 5.17
N ASP A 434 -3.84 -21.69 6.27
CA ASP A 434 -5.31 -21.60 6.31
C ASP A 434 -5.82 -20.18 6.57
N CYS A 435 -4.90 -19.23 6.84
CA CYS A 435 -5.29 -17.85 7.09
C CYS A 435 -5.97 -17.24 5.84
N PRO A 436 -7.22 -16.73 5.97
CA PRO A 436 -7.94 -16.17 4.82
C PRO A 436 -7.30 -14.91 4.26
N VAL A 437 -6.45 -14.24 5.03
CA VAL A 437 -5.78 -13.00 4.63
C VAL A 437 -4.43 -13.28 3.97
N CYS A 438 -3.49 -13.92 4.69
CA CYS A 438 -2.10 -14.04 4.23
C CYS A 438 -1.69 -15.46 3.80
N GLY A 439 -2.54 -16.48 3.99
CA GLY A 439 -2.19 -17.88 3.73
C GLY A 439 -2.75 -18.40 2.41
N THR A 440 -4.06 -18.36 2.25
CA THR A 440 -4.74 -19.00 1.12
C THR A 440 -4.54 -18.32 -0.24
N GLY A 441 -4.07 -17.09 -0.27
CA GLY A 441 -3.94 -16.27 -1.49
C GLY A 441 -5.28 -15.81 -2.08
N LYS A 442 -6.41 -16.20 -1.54
CA LYS A 442 -7.75 -15.89 -2.09
C LYS A 442 -8.08 -14.40 -2.09
N LEU A 443 -7.52 -13.65 -1.14
CA LEU A 443 -7.73 -12.22 -1.01
C LEU A 443 -6.74 -11.39 -1.86
N TRP A 444 -5.64 -11.98 -2.31
CA TRP A 444 -4.54 -11.22 -2.92
C TRP A 444 -4.90 -10.64 -4.28
N SER A 445 -4.49 -9.39 -4.51
CA SER A 445 -4.64 -8.68 -5.78
C SER A 445 -6.08 -8.56 -6.29
N ARG A 446 -7.10 -8.61 -5.43
CA ARG A 446 -8.51 -8.56 -5.86
C ARG A 446 -8.95 -7.16 -6.30
N GLY A 447 -8.37 -6.11 -5.71
CA GLY A 447 -8.81 -4.73 -6.01
C GLY A 447 -10.32 -4.55 -5.81
N ASP A 448 -11.00 -3.92 -6.76
CA ASP A 448 -12.46 -3.69 -6.76
C ASP A 448 -13.27 -4.84 -7.39
N MET A 449 -12.74 -6.07 -7.42
CA MET A 449 -13.52 -7.24 -7.86
C MET A 449 -14.73 -7.48 -6.97
N ASP A 450 -14.56 -7.27 -5.66
CA ASP A 450 -15.63 -7.19 -4.67
C ASP A 450 -15.80 -5.72 -4.25
N PRO A 451 -17.01 -5.31 -3.86
CA PRO A 451 -17.23 -3.94 -3.39
C PRO A 451 -16.34 -3.67 -2.17
N PHE A 452 -15.25 -2.97 -2.37
CA PHE A 452 -14.30 -2.39 -1.42
C PHE A 452 -14.22 -3.09 -0.04
N LEU A 453 -14.05 -4.39 0.02
CA LEU A 453 -13.97 -5.17 1.27
C LEU A 453 -15.28 -5.26 2.11
N ASP A 454 -16.37 -4.66 1.68
CA ASP A 454 -17.62 -4.61 2.47
C ASP A 454 -18.37 -5.95 2.53
N GLN A 455 -18.06 -6.88 1.64
CA GLN A 455 -18.81 -8.15 1.50
C GLN A 455 -18.02 -9.39 1.89
N VAL A 456 -17.02 -9.27 2.74
CA VAL A 456 -16.37 -10.46 3.30
C VAL A 456 -16.92 -10.71 4.70
N ASN A 457 -18.03 -11.41 4.74
CA ASN A 457 -18.54 -12.07 5.95
C ASN A 457 -17.71 -13.31 6.26
#